data_68cb4d32c668bfa4ef8a6da6c1b80cf5
#
_entry.id   68cb4d32c668bfa4ef8a6da6c1b80cf5
#
_cell.length_a   1.000
_cell.length_b   1.000
_cell.length_c   1.000
_cell.angle_alpha   90.00
_cell.angle_beta   90.00
_cell.angle_gamma   90.00
#
_symmetry.space_group_name_H-M   'P 1'
#
loop_
_entity.id
_entity.type
_entity.pdbx_description
1 polymer ?
#
loop_
_entity_poly.entity_id
_entity_poly.type
_entity_poly.pdbx_seq_one_letter_code
_entity_poly.pdbx_strand_id
1 'polypeptide(L)'
;MEQIHTDVLVIGAGISGISAARHVLRDNPASSLVLLERRARVGGTWDLFRYPGIRSDSDMPTFGFGFRPWRDKRILADGAKIRQYVEDAAADGGILDRVRFGRRAISADFSHTTGRWTVEVEDESTGARESYSAGYLVGATGYYDYDTPYRPRFPGETAFKGTLVHPQHWPEDLDHTGKRVAVIGSGATAITLLPALAGTAAHVTMVQRSPTYVLTLPEVDPLTSVLQKLRAPARITHKVVRARNIALQRGSYAFCRKYPRLARKVLLGLVRAQAGRSVDMRHFSPDYKPWDQRLCVVPGGDLFKVLKRGEASIATGQIDTFTADGIRLKSGQEIKADIIVTATGLTVRLMGGMTLSVDGQPVDVKDRVLYKAVLLEGVPNMSLVIGYTNASWTLKADLAGAYTARLVAHMRRHGHAIATPVASDSDRSEFSVMGEALTSGYIARANEVMPRQGTRDPWRLWNNYYRDRALLRDAPIDDSALRFEKAGVAQDAPTRAA
;
A
#
# COMPACT_ATOMS: atom_id res chain seq x y z
N MET A 1 9.09 -6.15 34.04
CA MET A 1 8.17 -6.76 33.06
C MET A 1 8.86 -7.98 32.49
N GLU A 2 8.16 -9.10 32.38
CA GLU A 2 8.68 -10.28 31.69
C GLU A 2 8.83 -9.99 30.19
N GLN A 3 10.01 -10.26 29.62
CA GLN A 3 10.30 -10.04 28.22
C GLN A 3 9.89 -11.28 27.41
N ILE A 4 9.06 -11.09 26.40
CA ILE A 4 8.60 -12.17 25.51
C ILE A 4 9.66 -12.39 24.42
N HIS A 5 10.19 -13.62 24.34
CA HIS A 5 11.22 -13.99 23.37
C HIS A 5 10.61 -14.65 22.14
N THR A 6 11.10 -14.26 20.95
CA THR A 6 10.74 -14.89 19.66
C THR A 6 11.93 -14.86 18.70
N ASP A 7 11.98 -15.78 17.73
CA ASP A 7 13.00 -15.73 16.67
C ASP A 7 12.67 -14.65 15.65
N VAL A 8 11.40 -14.53 15.26
CA VAL A 8 10.94 -13.54 14.29
C VAL A 8 9.74 -12.79 14.83
N LEU A 9 9.81 -11.47 14.83
CA LEU A 9 8.70 -10.57 15.18
C LEU A 9 8.23 -9.79 13.95
N VAL A 10 6.94 -9.89 13.63
CA VAL A 10 6.32 -9.18 12.51
C VAL A 10 5.43 -8.06 13.05
N ILE A 11 5.66 -6.84 12.61
CA ILE A 11 4.84 -5.69 12.99
C ILE A 11 3.79 -5.42 11.90
N GLY A 12 2.53 -5.69 12.22
CA GLY A 12 1.38 -5.55 11.34
C GLY A 12 0.89 -6.88 10.77
N ALA A 13 -0.42 -7.16 10.90
CA ALA A 13 -1.11 -8.34 10.37
C ALA A 13 -1.99 -8.00 9.14
N GLY A 14 -1.56 -7.04 8.33
CA GLY A 14 -2.10 -6.80 6.99
C GLY A 14 -1.57 -7.80 5.97
N ILE A 15 -1.88 -7.58 4.70
CA ILE A 15 -1.44 -8.42 3.56
C ILE A 15 0.08 -8.69 3.60
N SER A 16 0.90 -7.68 3.91
CA SER A 16 2.36 -7.80 3.95
C SER A 16 2.84 -8.71 5.08
N GLY A 17 2.28 -8.54 6.29
CA GLY A 17 2.66 -9.33 7.46
C GLY A 17 2.23 -10.79 7.33
N ILE A 18 1.01 -11.04 6.85
CA ILE A 18 0.53 -12.41 6.60
C ILE A 18 1.38 -13.11 5.51
N SER A 19 1.77 -12.38 4.46
CA SER A 19 2.68 -12.93 3.44
C SER A 19 4.04 -13.27 4.04
N ALA A 20 4.67 -12.37 4.78
CA ALA A 20 5.96 -12.58 5.41
C ALA A 20 5.92 -13.76 6.39
N ALA A 21 4.93 -13.78 7.29
CA ALA A 21 4.74 -14.86 8.26
C ALA A 21 4.58 -16.23 7.58
N ARG A 22 3.78 -16.30 6.50
CA ARG A 22 3.58 -17.54 5.74
C ARG A 22 4.89 -18.07 5.15
N HIS A 23 5.72 -17.20 4.58
CA HIS A 23 7.01 -17.60 4.04
C HIS A 23 7.99 -18.03 5.13
N VAL A 24 8.06 -17.27 6.24
CA VAL A 24 8.93 -17.61 7.37
C VAL A 24 8.56 -18.99 7.95
N LEU A 25 7.29 -19.24 8.25
CA LEU A 25 6.83 -20.52 8.81
C LEU A 25 7.06 -21.70 7.86
N ARG A 26 6.93 -21.49 6.54
CA ARG A 26 7.19 -22.53 5.54
C ARG A 26 8.65 -22.91 5.47
N ASP A 27 9.56 -21.91 5.45
CA ASP A 27 10.99 -22.13 5.20
C ASP A 27 11.79 -22.29 6.49
N ASN A 28 11.22 -21.90 7.64
CA ASN A 28 11.80 -22.00 8.98
C ASN A 28 10.78 -22.55 9.99
N PRO A 29 10.31 -23.79 9.83
CA PRO A 29 9.21 -24.34 10.65
C PRO A 29 9.53 -24.46 12.12
N ALA A 30 10.82 -24.53 12.50
CA ALA A 30 11.26 -24.57 13.89
C ALA A 30 11.45 -23.19 14.52
N SER A 31 11.22 -22.07 13.79
CA SER A 31 11.31 -20.73 14.35
C SER A 31 10.05 -20.36 15.09
N SER A 32 10.20 -19.80 16.29
CA SER A 32 9.12 -19.08 16.96
C SER A 32 8.84 -17.78 16.19
N LEU A 33 7.55 -17.47 16.03
CA LEU A 33 7.10 -16.30 15.30
C LEU A 33 5.90 -15.68 16.01
N VAL A 34 5.95 -14.36 16.20
CA VAL A 34 4.86 -13.55 16.73
C VAL A 34 4.54 -12.44 15.74
N LEU A 35 3.26 -12.15 15.55
CA LEU A 35 2.79 -10.96 14.84
C LEU A 35 2.13 -10.01 15.85
N LEU A 36 2.48 -8.73 15.78
CA LEU A 36 1.80 -7.66 16.52
C LEU A 36 0.86 -6.92 15.60
N GLU A 37 -0.39 -6.80 15.99
CA GLU A 37 -1.40 -6.03 15.27
C GLU A 37 -2.09 -5.06 16.24
N ARG A 38 -2.06 -3.76 15.91
CA ARG A 38 -2.68 -2.75 16.79
C ARG A 38 -4.20 -2.81 16.79
N ARG A 39 -4.80 -3.29 15.72
CA ARG A 39 -6.25 -3.42 15.57
C ARG A 39 -6.74 -4.76 16.13
N ALA A 40 -8.07 -4.90 16.22
CA ALA A 40 -8.71 -6.11 16.73
C ALA A 40 -8.80 -7.24 15.71
N ARG A 41 -8.39 -7.01 14.45
CA ARG A 41 -8.53 -7.97 13.34
C ARG A 41 -7.35 -7.87 12.38
N VAL A 42 -7.10 -8.97 11.65
CA VAL A 42 -6.20 -8.96 10.50
C VAL A 42 -6.82 -8.20 9.33
N GLY A 43 -5.98 -7.76 8.39
CA GLY A 43 -6.44 -7.11 7.15
C GLY A 43 -5.80 -5.76 6.88
N GLY A 44 -5.29 -5.07 7.91
CA GLY A 44 -4.61 -3.77 7.76
C GLY A 44 -5.51 -2.74 7.07
N THR A 45 -5.10 -2.22 5.90
CA THR A 45 -5.87 -1.27 5.08
C THR A 45 -7.31 -1.72 4.82
N TRP A 46 -7.54 -3.03 4.62
CA TRP A 46 -8.86 -3.59 4.30
C TRP A 46 -9.76 -3.77 5.53
N ASP A 47 -9.22 -3.68 6.71
CA ASP A 47 -9.98 -3.55 7.95
C ASP A 47 -10.19 -2.08 8.35
N LEU A 48 -9.25 -1.19 8.00
CA LEU A 48 -9.33 0.24 8.32
C LEU A 48 -10.42 0.95 7.52
N PHE A 49 -10.37 0.83 6.18
CA PHE A 49 -11.29 1.57 5.30
C PHE A 49 -12.62 0.87 5.16
N ARG A 50 -13.71 1.61 5.47
CA ARG A 50 -15.09 1.10 5.46
C ARG A 50 -16.06 1.98 4.68
N TYR A 51 -15.55 2.96 3.94
CA TYR A 51 -16.41 3.83 3.14
C TYR A 51 -17.15 3.02 2.04
N PRO A 52 -18.34 3.45 1.62
CA PRO A 52 -19.15 2.78 0.60
C PRO A 52 -18.36 2.52 -0.69
N GLY A 53 -18.45 1.30 -1.20
CA GLY A 53 -17.81 0.89 -2.44
C GLY A 53 -16.30 0.66 -2.35
N ILE A 54 -15.68 0.70 -1.15
CA ILE A 54 -14.23 0.38 -0.99
C ILE A 54 -13.89 -0.90 -1.71
N ARG A 55 -12.91 -0.87 -2.60
CA ARG A 55 -12.48 -2.00 -3.44
C ARG A 55 -11.01 -1.87 -3.81
N SER A 56 -10.43 -2.99 -4.29
CA SER A 56 -9.10 -2.96 -4.90
C SER A 56 -9.10 -2.17 -6.20
N ASP A 57 -8.03 -1.43 -6.46
CA ASP A 57 -7.68 -0.83 -7.75
C ASP A 57 -6.72 -1.72 -8.57
N SER A 58 -6.36 -2.88 -8.03
CA SER A 58 -5.54 -3.90 -8.65
C SER A 58 -6.35 -5.17 -8.88
N ASP A 59 -6.09 -5.87 -9.98
CA ASP A 59 -6.76 -7.14 -10.25
C ASP A 59 -6.42 -8.20 -9.18
N MET A 60 -7.41 -8.97 -8.76
CA MET A 60 -7.26 -9.95 -7.69
C MET A 60 -6.30 -11.11 -8.00
N PRO A 61 -6.16 -11.59 -9.25
CA PRO A 61 -5.13 -12.57 -9.57
C PRO A 61 -3.69 -12.11 -9.25
N THR A 62 -3.39 -10.82 -9.37
CA THR A 62 -2.08 -10.27 -9.00
C THR A 62 -2.05 -9.72 -7.58
N PHE A 63 -3.17 -9.24 -7.07
CA PHE A 63 -3.30 -8.73 -5.71
C PHE A 63 -3.39 -9.83 -4.66
N GLY A 64 -3.96 -10.99 -4.98
CA GLY A 64 -3.97 -12.17 -4.11
C GLY A 64 -2.56 -12.74 -3.90
N PHE A 65 -2.40 -13.53 -2.84
CA PHE A 65 -1.14 -14.21 -2.54
C PHE A 65 -0.76 -15.23 -3.61
N GLY A 66 0.53 -15.39 -3.88
CA GLY A 66 1.03 -16.42 -4.79
C GLY A 66 0.77 -17.85 -4.28
N PHE A 67 0.69 -18.04 -2.98
CA PHE A 67 0.44 -19.34 -2.33
C PHE A 67 -1.05 -19.67 -2.13
N ARG A 68 -1.96 -18.68 -2.21
CA ARG A 68 -3.40 -18.87 -2.04
C ARG A 68 -4.18 -18.33 -3.25
N PRO A 69 -4.68 -19.19 -4.15
CA PRO A 69 -5.40 -18.77 -5.35
C PRO A 69 -6.66 -17.96 -5.02
N TRP A 70 -6.85 -16.84 -5.71
CA TRP A 70 -8.14 -16.16 -5.77
C TRP A 70 -9.10 -16.96 -6.64
N ARG A 71 -10.29 -17.31 -6.13
CA ARG A 71 -11.23 -18.22 -6.80
C ARG A 71 -12.42 -17.53 -7.47
N ASP A 72 -12.72 -16.29 -7.07
CA ASP A 72 -13.79 -15.50 -7.70
C ASP A 72 -13.32 -15.07 -9.11
N LYS A 73 -14.27 -15.02 -10.04
CA LYS A 73 -14.04 -14.57 -11.43
C LYS A 73 -14.02 -13.05 -11.58
N ARG A 74 -14.48 -12.28 -10.58
CA ARG A 74 -14.41 -10.82 -10.60
C ARG A 74 -12.97 -10.37 -10.59
N ILE A 75 -12.67 -9.39 -11.46
CA ILE A 75 -11.31 -8.86 -11.58
C ILE A 75 -10.93 -8.06 -10.34
N LEU A 76 -11.84 -7.18 -9.88
CA LEU A 76 -11.67 -6.39 -8.67
C LEU A 76 -12.57 -6.94 -7.57
N ALA A 77 -12.11 -6.86 -6.32
CA ALA A 77 -12.89 -7.27 -5.17
C ALA A 77 -13.18 -6.09 -4.24
N ASP A 78 -14.33 -6.14 -3.59
CA ASP A 78 -14.68 -5.23 -2.51
C ASP A 78 -13.82 -5.47 -1.26
N GLY A 79 -13.69 -4.44 -0.42
CA GLY A 79 -12.81 -4.47 0.75
C GLY A 79 -13.17 -5.56 1.75
N ALA A 80 -14.45 -5.86 1.95
CA ALA A 80 -14.90 -6.91 2.87
C ALA A 80 -14.43 -8.31 2.41
N LYS A 81 -14.53 -8.60 1.10
CA LYS A 81 -14.02 -9.84 0.54
C LYS A 81 -12.50 -9.96 0.61
N ILE A 82 -11.80 -8.84 0.41
CA ILE A 82 -10.33 -8.85 0.55
C ILE A 82 -9.94 -9.10 2.00
N ARG A 83 -10.60 -8.45 2.96
CA ARG A 83 -10.36 -8.70 4.39
C ARG A 83 -10.59 -10.18 4.73
N GLN A 84 -11.72 -10.74 4.32
CA GLN A 84 -12.01 -12.16 4.53
C GLN A 84 -10.96 -13.08 3.90
N TYR A 85 -10.52 -12.75 2.67
CA TYR A 85 -9.45 -13.50 1.99
C TYR A 85 -8.12 -13.48 2.75
N VAL A 86 -7.77 -12.34 3.37
CA VAL A 86 -6.56 -12.22 4.20
C VAL A 86 -6.70 -13.03 5.50
N GLU A 87 -7.88 -12.97 6.14
CA GLU A 87 -8.21 -13.73 7.34
C GLU A 87 -8.14 -15.24 7.08
N ASP A 88 -8.79 -15.71 6.02
CA ASP A 88 -8.72 -17.10 5.60
C ASP A 88 -7.27 -17.55 5.26
N ALA A 89 -6.47 -16.68 4.63
CA ALA A 89 -5.08 -17.00 4.33
C ALA A 89 -4.23 -17.12 5.59
N ALA A 90 -4.53 -16.33 6.61
CA ALA A 90 -3.89 -16.40 7.93
C ALA A 90 -4.31 -17.68 8.67
N ALA A 91 -5.58 -18.05 8.63
CA ALA A 91 -6.10 -19.29 9.22
C ALA A 91 -5.49 -20.53 8.54
N ASP A 92 -5.57 -20.62 7.21
CA ASP A 92 -4.99 -21.73 6.42
C ASP A 92 -3.48 -21.89 6.67
N GLY A 93 -2.81 -20.81 7.05
CA GLY A 93 -1.37 -20.76 7.33
C GLY A 93 -0.98 -21.06 8.77
N GLY A 94 -1.92 -21.25 9.69
CA GLY A 94 -1.65 -21.36 11.14
C GLY A 94 -1.04 -20.09 11.74
N ILE A 95 -1.39 -18.93 11.15
CA ILE A 95 -0.81 -17.63 11.53
C ILE A 95 -1.69 -16.95 12.59
N LEU A 96 -3.01 -17.17 12.59
CA LEU A 96 -3.94 -16.46 13.48
C LEU A 96 -3.59 -16.65 14.96
N ASP A 97 -3.20 -17.86 15.37
CA ASP A 97 -2.84 -18.18 16.76
C ASP A 97 -1.55 -17.47 17.22
N ARG A 98 -0.80 -16.91 16.27
CA ARG A 98 0.47 -16.19 16.50
C ARG A 98 0.29 -14.69 16.50
N VAL A 99 -0.93 -14.19 16.23
CA VAL A 99 -1.22 -12.75 16.22
C VAL A 99 -1.57 -12.30 17.64
N ARG A 100 -0.93 -11.22 18.08
CA ARG A 100 -1.28 -10.47 19.28
C ARG A 100 -2.00 -9.20 18.85
N PHE A 101 -3.30 -9.20 19.03
CA PHE A 101 -4.15 -8.06 18.70
C PHE A 101 -4.11 -6.97 19.78
N GLY A 102 -4.46 -5.72 19.40
CA GLY A 102 -4.41 -4.58 20.30
C GLY A 102 -2.99 -4.18 20.71
N ARG A 103 -1.96 -4.57 19.97
CA ARG A 103 -0.55 -4.37 20.31
C ARG A 103 0.11 -3.42 19.34
N ARG A 104 0.41 -2.20 19.80
CA ARG A 104 1.08 -1.15 19.04
C ARG A 104 2.57 -1.12 19.38
N ALA A 105 3.43 -1.40 18.41
CA ALA A 105 4.86 -1.22 18.57
C ALA A 105 5.21 0.28 18.63
N ILE A 106 5.97 0.68 19.64
CA ILE A 106 6.33 2.07 19.93
C ILE A 106 7.77 2.36 19.56
N SER A 107 8.68 1.48 19.94
CA SER A 107 10.11 1.60 19.63
C SER A 107 10.73 0.24 19.42
N ALA A 108 11.82 0.18 18.68
CA ALA A 108 12.65 -1.00 18.53
C ALA A 108 14.12 -0.58 18.57
N ASP A 109 14.90 -1.21 19.44
CA ASP A 109 16.34 -1.03 19.56
C ASP A 109 17.06 -2.34 19.27
N PHE A 110 18.03 -2.32 18.37
CA PHE A 110 18.88 -3.47 18.08
C PHE A 110 20.18 -3.40 18.89
N SER A 111 20.56 -4.48 19.57
CA SER A 111 21.83 -4.58 20.27
C SER A 111 22.79 -5.52 19.54
N HIS A 112 23.95 -5.02 19.11
CA HIS A 112 25.03 -5.86 18.55
C HIS A 112 25.58 -6.87 19.57
N THR A 113 25.57 -6.52 20.87
CA THR A 113 26.03 -7.41 21.94
C THR A 113 25.20 -8.68 22.03
N THR A 114 23.87 -8.56 21.89
CA THR A 114 22.95 -9.71 21.97
C THR A 114 22.57 -10.26 20.60
N GLY A 115 22.77 -9.50 19.51
CA GLY A 115 22.28 -9.81 18.18
C GLY A 115 20.76 -9.79 18.08
N ARG A 116 20.07 -9.01 18.92
CA ARG A 116 18.61 -9.04 19.05
C ARG A 116 18.01 -7.65 19.11
N TRP A 117 16.78 -7.56 18.66
CA TRP A 117 15.89 -6.44 18.84
C TRP A 117 15.21 -6.49 20.19
N THR A 118 15.10 -5.37 20.87
CA THR A 118 14.16 -5.12 21.96
C THR A 118 13.07 -4.21 21.43
N VAL A 119 11.81 -4.67 21.46
CA VAL A 119 10.66 -3.94 20.92
C VAL A 119 9.70 -3.62 22.06
N GLU A 120 9.50 -2.32 22.31
CA GLU A 120 8.52 -1.83 23.27
C GLU A 120 7.14 -1.70 22.61
N VAL A 121 6.14 -2.25 23.28
CA VAL A 121 4.78 -2.39 22.77
C VAL A 121 3.78 -1.85 23.78
N GLU A 122 2.74 -1.20 23.30
CA GLU A 122 1.63 -0.70 24.10
C GLU A 122 0.35 -1.48 23.78
N ASP A 123 -0.33 -1.94 24.79
CA ASP A 123 -1.69 -2.44 24.68
C ASP A 123 -2.64 -1.27 24.44
N GLU A 124 -3.29 -1.22 23.29
CA GLU A 124 -4.19 -0.11 22.88
C GLU A 124 -5.44 0.02 23.77
N SER A 125 -5.80 -1.03 24.51
CA SER A 125 -6.99 -1.01 25.37
C SER A 125 -6.70 -0.55 26.80
N THR A 126 -5.50 -0.86 27.32
CA THR A 126 -5.13 -0.61 28.73
C THR A 126 -4.03 0.43 28.89
N GLY A 127 -3.29 0.74 27.81
CA GLY A 127 -2.07 1.53 27.87
C GLY A 127 -0.88 0.82 28.54
N ALA A 128 -1.01 -0.45 28.90
CA ALA A 128 0.06 -1.23 29.50
C ALA A 128 1.22 -1.43 28.53
N ARG A 129 2.44 -1.50 29.06
CA ARG A 129 3.66 -1.75 28.28
C ARG A 129 4.06 -3.22 28.35
N GLU A 130 4.48 -3.73 27.20
CA GLU A 130 5.07 -5.06 27.04
C GLU A 130 6.41 -4.91 26.30
N SER A 131 7.35 -5.84 26.56
CA SER A 131 8.65 -5.85 25.87
C SER A 131 8.85 -7.20 25.17
N TYR A 132 9.27 -7.14 23.91
CA TYR A 132 9.57 -8.31 23.07
C TYR A 132 11.06 -8.32 22.71
N SER A 133 11.70 -9.50 22.82
CA SER A 133 13.02 -9.72 22.28
C SER A 133 12.94 -10.59 21.03
N ALA A 134 13.47 -10.10 19.90
CA ALA A 134 13.40 -10.78 18.61
C ALA A 134 14.77 -10.91 17.94
N GLY A 135 15.04 -12.08 17.36
CA GLY A 135 16.24 -12.27 16.55
C GLY A 135 16.16 -11.56 15.20
N TYR A 136 14.96 -11.43 14.64
CA TYR A 136 14.70 -10.75 13.37
C TYR A 136 13.39 -9.97 13.41
N LEU A 137 13.39 -8.73 12.88
CA LEU A 137 12.24 -7.84 12.86
C LEU A 137 11.71 -7.67 11.42
N VAL A 138 10.39 -7.75 11.25
CA VAL A 138 9.73 -7.51 9.95
C VAL A 138 8.76 -6.34 10.07
N GLY A 139 9.09 -5.21 9.47
CA GLY A 139 8.21 -4.05 9.37
C GLY A 139 7.19 -4.23 8.25
N ALA A 140 5.96 -4.58 8.59
CA ALA A 140 4.85 -4.84 7.65
C ALA A 140 3.63 -3.94 7.90
N THR A 141 3.87 -2.75 8.45
CA THR A 141 2.84 -1.78 8.89
C THR A 141 2.13 -1.06 7.75
N GLY A 142 2.56 -1.27 6.50
CA GLY A 142 2.18 -0.41 5.39
C GLY A 142 2.88 0.97 5.49
N TYR A 143 2.31 1.98 4.83
CA TYR A 143 2.90 3.32 4.79
C TYR A 143 1.87 4.44 4.99
N TYR A 144 0.67 4.12 5.45
CA TYR A 144 -0.34 5.11 5.81
C TYR A 144 -0.39 5.35 7.31
N ASP A 145 -0.58 6.60 7.69
CA ASP A 145 -0.94 6.95 9.06
C ASP A 145 -2.41 6.56 9.29
N TYR A 146 -2.66 5.62 10.21
CA TYR A 146 -4.01 5.14 10.51
C TYR A 146 -4.79 6.09 11.40
N ASP A 147 -4.10 6.97 12.11
CA ASP A 147 -4.70 7.91 13.05
C ASP A 147 -5.06 9.24 12.39
N THR A 148 -4.14 9.74 11.53
CA THR A 148 -4.24 11.09 10.98
C THR A 148 -4.42 11.07 9.46
N PRO A 149 -5.66 11.29 8.96
CA PRO A 149 -5.92 11.44 7.54
C PRO A 149 -5.30 12.74 7.00
N TYR A 150 -4.98 12.78 5.71
CA TYR A 150 -4.57 14.03 5.09
C TYR A 150 -5.78 14.87 4.74
N ARG A 151 -6.01 15.91 5.55
CA ARG A 151 -7.12 16.85 5.39
C ARG A 151 -6.58 18.28 5.29
N PRO A 152 -6.51 18.88 4.09
CA PRO A 152 -6.20 20.29 3.96
C PRO A 152 -7.33 21.11 4.59
N ARG A 153 -6.99 22.25 5.18
CA ARG A 153 -7.99 23.22 5.67
C ARG A 153 -8.55 24.00 4.47
N PHE A 154 -9.86 24.04 4.37
CA PHE A 154 -10.53 24.84 3.35
C PHE A 154 -11.07 26.14 3.97
N PRO A 155 -11.01 27.28 3.26
CA PRO A 155 -11.66 28.49 3.72
C PRO A 155 -13.15 28.25 3.97
N GLY A 156 -13.70 28.84 5.03
CA GLY A 156 -15.13 28.76 5.34
C GLY A 156 -15.63 27.42 5.88
N GLU A 157 -14.77 26.47 6.25
CA GLU A 157 -15.20 25.16 6.78
C GLU A 157 -16.16 25.28 7.97
N THR A 158 -15.93 26.24 8.86
CA THR A 158 -16.78 26.48 10.05
C THR A 158 -18.15 27.07 9.72
N ALA A 159 -18.33 27.62 8.52
CA ALA A 159 -19.62 28.11 8.06
C ALA A 159 -20.53 27.00 7.52
N PHE A 160 -19.98 25.88 7.12
CA PHE A 160 -20.74 24.75 6.59
C PHE A 160 -21.59 24.10 7.68
N LYS A 161 -22.91 24.01 7.43
CA LYS A 161 -23.88 23.50 8.39
C LYS A 161 -24.18 22.02 8.26
N GLY A 162 -23.69 21.39 7.18
CA GLY A 162 -23.86 19.97 6.94
C GLY A 162 -22.77 19.09 7.59
N THR A 163 -22.73 17.84 7.21
CA THR A 163 -21.76 16.86 7.74
C THR A 163 -20.50 16.85 6.92
N LEU A 164 -19.33 16.95 7.60
CA LEU A 164 -18.01 16.86 6.98
C LEU A 164 -17.34 15.56 7.39
N VAL A 165 -16.97 14.72 6.40
CA VAL A 165 -16.45 13.36 6.62
C VAL A 165 -15.12 13.15 5.87
N HIS A 166 -14.19 12.40 6.47
CA HIS A 166 -13.04 11.88 5.76
C HIS A 166 -13.19 10.36 5.56
N PRO A 167 -12.93 9.81 4.34
CA PRO A 167 -13.16 8.38 4.04
C PRO A 167 -12.37 7.41 4.91
N GLN A 168 -11.23 7.82 5.47
CA GLN A 168 -10.41 6.98 6.36
C GLN A 168 -11.14 6.63 7.67
N HIS A 169 -11.98 7.55 8.15
CA HIS A 169 -12.79 7.40 9.37
C HIS A 169 -14.27 7.58 9.02
N TRP A 170 -14.76 6.72 8.13
CA TRP A 170 -16.16 6.74 7.70
C TRP A 170 -17.07 6.32 8.85
N PRO A 171 -18.04 7.18 9.27
CA PRO A 171 -19.01 6.82 10.31
C PRO A 171 -19.91 5.68 9.80
N GLU A 172 -20.06 4.62 10.60
CA GLU A 172 -20.84 3.44 10.19
C GLU A 172 -22.36 3.75 10.08
N ASP A 173 -22.83 4.76 10.84
CA ASP A 173 -24.20 5.22 10.92
C ASP A 173 -24.50 6.42 10.02
N LEU A 174 -23.59 6.84 9.16
CA LEU A 174 -23.80 7.98 8.27
C LEU A 174 -24.89 7.70 7.24
N ASP A 175 -26.08 8.28 7.45
CA ASP A 175 -27.16 8.22 6.48
C ASP A 175 -26.98 9.29 5.38
N HIS A 176 -26.78 8.83 4.17
CA HIS A 176 -26.67 9.66 2.96
C HIS A 176 -27.92 9.53 2.05
N THR A 177 -28.94 8.80 2.48
CA THR A 177 -30.17 8.58 1.73
C THR A 177 -30.89 9.90 1.45
N GLY A 178 -31.15 10.18 0.18
CA GLY A 178 -31.81 11.41 -0.26
C GLY A 178 -31.01 12.71 -0.02
N LYS A 179 -29.72 12.61 0.38
CA LYS A 179 -28.84 13.76 0.60
C LYS A 179 -28.04 14.12 -0.65
N ARG A 180 -27.70 15.40 -0.80
CA ARG A 180 -26.72 15.85 -1.78
C ARG A 180 -25.32 15.66 -1.20
N VAL A 181 -24.48 14.91 -1.89
CA VAL A 181 -23.13 14.59 -1.42
C VAL A 181 -22.09 15.21 -2.34
N ALA A 182 -21.19 16.03 -1.81
CA ALA A 182 -20.01 16.53 -2.52
C ALA A 182 -18.78 15.74 -2.11
N VAL A 183 -18.08 15.10 -3.06
CA VAL A 183 -16.86 14.34 -2.84
C VAL A 183 -15.67 15.12 -3.37
N ILE A 184 -14.82 15.65 -2.50
CA ILE A 184 -13.63 16.44 -2.86
C ILE A 184 -12.47 15.49 -3.16
N GLY A 185 -12.02 15.45 -4.40
CA GLY A 185 -10.92 14.63 -4.88
C GLY A 185 -11.20 14.01 -6.24
N SER A 186 -10.16 13.48 -6.89
CA SER A 186 -10.23 12.77 -8.17
C SER A 186 -9.50 11.42 -8.15
N GLY A 187 -8.98 11.00 -7.00
CA GLY A 187 -8.26 9.74 -6.83
C GLY A 187 -9.19 8.52 -6.71
N ALA A 188 -8.59 7.35 -6.48
CA ALA A 188 -9.30 6.07 -6.36
C ALA A 188 -10.50 6.12 -5.41
N THR A 189 -10.35 6.77 -4.25
CA THR A 189 -11.41 6.90 -3.26
C THR A 189 -12.64 7.65 -3.81
N ALA A 190 -12.43 8.81 -4.45
CA ALA A 190 -13.52 9.60 -5.02
C ALA A 190 -14.22 8.84 -6.16
N ILE A 191 -13.42 8.25 -7.08
CA ILE A 191 -13.92 7.43 -8.20
C ILE A 191 -14.74 6.24 -7.72
N THR A 192 -14.43 5.69 -6.55
CA THR A 192 -15.11 4.54 -5.95
C THR A 192 -16.39 4.96 -5.22
N LEU A 193 -16.35 6.08 -4.50
CA LEU A 193 -17.50 6.60 -3.75
C LEU A 193 -18.67 7.02 -4.66
N LEU A 194 -18.38 7.66 -5.82
CA LEU A 194 -19.43 8.16 -6.69
C LEU A 194 -20.45 7.09 -7.07
N PRO A 195 -20.07 5.97 -7.70
CA PRO A 195 -21.04 4.93 -8.07
C PRO A 195 -21.68 4.24 -6.86
N ALA A 196 -20.97 4.20 -5.71
CA ALA A 196 -21.49 3.55 -4.51
C ALA A 196 -22.57 4.36 -3.82
N LEU A 197 -22.49 5.69 -3.86
CA LEU A 197 -23.45 6.60 -3.23
C LEU A 197 -24.62 6.97 -4.16
N ALA A 198 -24.41 6.97 -5.48
CA ALA A 198 -25.37 7.44 -6.46
C ALA A 198 -26.74 6.73 -6.43
N GLY A 199 -26.76 5.46 -5.97
CA GLY A 199 -28.03 4.71 -5.91
C GLY A 199 -28.97 5.09 -4.76
N THR A 200 -28.45 5.80 -3.75
CA THR A 200 -29.18 6.14 -2.51
C THR A 200 -29.18 7.64 -2.19
N ALA A 201 -28.12 8.34 -2.53
CA ALA A 201 -28.07 9.81 -2.41
C ALA A 201 -29.01 10.49 -3.42
N ALA A 202 -29.50 11.68 -3.11
CA ALA A 202 -30.27 12.48 -4.05
C ALA A 202 -29.43 12.88 -5.28
N HIS A 203 -28.18 13.24 -5.04
CA HIS A 203 -27.18 13.52 -6.09
C HIS A 203 -25.77 13.48 -5.51
N VAL A 204 -24.80 13.00 -6.28
CA VAL A 204 -23.38 12.98 -5.89
C VAL A 204 -22.57 13.84 -6.85
N THR A 205 -21.84 14.84 -6.33
CA THR A 205 -20.96 15.71 -7.12
C THR A 205 -19.50 15.45 -6.76
N MET A 206 -18.69 14.98 -7.71
CA MET A 206 -17.24 14.94 -7.56
C MET A 206 -16.65 16.32 -7.80
N VAL A 207 -15.99 16.89 -6.79
CA VAL A 207 -15.33 18.18 -6.85
C VAL A 207 -13.83 17.96 -6.97
N GLN A 208 -13.25 18.22 -8.12
CA GLN A 208 -11.84 17.96 -8.39
C GLN A 208 -11.09 19.22 -8.81
N ARG A 209 -9.87 19.39 -8.31
CA ARG A 209 -8.97 20.47 -8.74
C ARG A 209 -8.40 20.20 -10.13
N SER A 210 -7.99 18.97 -10.36
CA SER A 210 -7.44 18.46 -11.62
C SER A 210 -7.99 17.06 -11.90
N PRO A 211 -8.26 16.73 -13.19
CA PRO A 211 -8.69 15.40 -13.58
C PRO A 211 -7.64 14.31 -13.31
N THR A 212 -8.08 13.05 -13.33
CA THR A 212 -7.21 11.87 -13.35
C THR A 212 -7.51 11.00 -14.57
N TYR A 213 -6.53 10.16 -14.97
CA TYR A 213 -6.79 9.14 -15.98
C TYR A 213 -7.62 8.00 -15.38
N VAL A 214 -8.66 7.61 -16.10
CA VAL A 214 -9.54 6.50 -15.72
C VAL A 214 -9.42 5.38 -16.75
N LEU A 215 -9.27 4.15 -16.25
CA LEU A 215 -9.23 2.93 -17.06
C LEU A 215 -10.36 2.01 -16.64
N THR A 216 -11.16 1.57 -17.60
CA THR A 216 -12.19 0.56 -17.33
C THR A 216 -11.63 -0.84 -17.55
N LEU A 217 -11.83 -1.69 -16.55
CA LEU A 217 -11.62 -3.14 -16.65
C LEU A 217 -12.97 -3.85 -16.73
N PRO A 218 -13.07 -5.02 -17.39
CA PRO A 218 -14.25 -5.88 -17.32
C PRO A 218 -14.55 -6.24 -15.85
N GLU A 219 -15.82 -6.44 -15.48
CA GLU A 219 -16.19 -6.91 -14.13
C GLU A 219 -15.67 -8.31 -13.88
N VAL A 220 -15.73 -9.15 -14.90
CA VAL A 220 -15.36 -10.56 -14.87
C VAL A 220 -14.18 -10.80 -15.80
N ASP A 221 -13.19 -11.55 -15.32
CA ASP A 221 -12.04 -11.94 -16.12
C ASP A 221 -12.43 -12.96 -17.20
N PRO A 222 -12.28 -12.64 -18.51
CA PRO A 222 -12.70 -13.55 -19.57
C PRO A 222 -11.92 -14.87 -19.58
N LEU A 223 -10.59 -14.83 -19.33
CA LEU A 223 -9.76 -16.03 -19.33
C LEU A 223 -10.08 -16.92 -18.13
N THR A 224 -10.29 -16.33 -16.94
CA THR A 224 -10.76 -17.06 -15.78
C THR A 224 -12.07 -17.76 -16.07
N SER A 225 -13.01 -17.08 -16.72
CA SER A 225 -14.32 -17.65 -17.09
C SER A 225 -14.20 -18.81 -18.06
N VAL A 226 -13.32 -18.71 -19.06
CA VAL A 226 -13.05 -19.80 -20.03
C VAL A 226 -12.42 -21.01 -19.33
N LEU A 227 -11.37 -20.78 -18.53
CA LEU A 227 -10.68 -21.87 -17.82
C LEU A 227 -11.59 -22.57 -16.81
N GLN A 228 -12.48 -21.83 -16.13
CA GLN A 228 -13.48 -22.43 -15.24
C GLN A 228 -14.51 -23.28 -16.01
N LYS A 229 -15.00 -22.81 -17.17
CA LYS A 229 -15.87 -23.61 -18.05
C LYS A 229 -15.20 -24.91 -18.51
N LEU A 230 -13.89 -24.85 -18.77
CA LEU A 230 -13.07 -26.02 -19.12
C LEU A 230 -12.70 -26.87 -17.89
N ARG A 231 -13.22 -26.56 -16.71
CA ARG A 231 -12.93 -27.26 -15.43
C ARG A 231 -11.45 -27.34 -15.09
N ALA A 232 -10.65 -26.37 -15.53
CA ALA A 232 -9.23 -26.30 -15.18
C ALA A 232 -9.03 -26.16 -13.66
N PRO A 233 -8.07 -26.87 -13.06
CA PRO A 233 -7.76 -26.76 -11.64
C PRO A 233 -7.51 -25.31 -11.21
N ALA A 234 -8.07 -24.89 -10.06
CA ALA A 234 -7.99 -23.52 -9.56
C ALA A 234 -6.53 -22.99 -9.46
N ARG A 235 -5.58 -23.87 -9.09
CA ARG A 235 -4.16 -23.52 -9.03
C ARG A 235 -3.57 -23.20 -10.42
N ILE A 236 -3.96 -23.95 -11.45
CA ILE A 236 -3.51 -23.72 -12.83
C ILE A 236 -4.13 -22.44 -13.36
N THR A 237 -5.46 -22.28 -13.22
CA THR A 237 -6.17 -21.05 -13.58
C THR A 237 -5.51 -19.84 -12.95
N HIS A 238 -5.24 -19.85 -11.65
CA HIS A 238 -4.59 -18.75 -10.95
C HIS A 238 -3.19 -18.46 -11.51
N LYS A 239 -2.35 -19.48 -11.73
CA LYS A 239 -1.00 -19.29 -12.28
C LYS A 239 -1.02 -18.65 -13.67
N VAL A 240 -1.87 -19.13 -14.55
CA VAL A 240 -1.98 -18.64 -15.94
C VAL A 240 -2.51 -17.21 -15.97
N VAL A 241 -3.60 -16.93 -15.25
CA VAL A 241 -4.22 -15.61 -15.23
C VAL A 241 -3.29 -14.60 -14.54
N ARG A 242 -2.64 -14.98 -13.44
CA ARG A 242 -1.66 -14.13 -12.75
C ARG A 242 -0.47 -13.78 -13.66
N ALA A 243 0.10 -14.77 -14.37
CA ALA A 243 1.22 -14.53 -15.28
C ALA A 243 0.82 -13.58 -16.41
N ARG A 244 -0.36 -13.79 -17.04
CA ARG A 244 -0.92 -12.88 -18.05
C ARG A 244 -1.07 -11.47 -17.49
N ASN A 245 -1.67 -11.31 -16.31
CA ASN A 245 -1.96 -10.00 -15.73
C ASN A 245 -0.68 -9.25 -15.35
N ILE A 246 0.33 -9.93 -14.83
CA ILE A 246 1.67 -9.35 -14.59
C ILE A 246 2.26 -8.83 -15.92
N ALA A 247 2.18 -9.61 -16.99
CA ALA A 247 2.67 -9.22 -18.31
C ALA A 247 1.90 -8.01 -18.87
N LEU A 248 0.57 -8.00 -18.73
CA LEU A 248 -0.29 -6.90 -19.17
C LEU A 248 -0.03 -5.60 -18.39
N GLN A 249 0.06 -5.67 -17.06
CA GLN A 249 0.39 -4.51 -16.22
C GLN A 249 1.74 -3.91 -16.63
N ARG A 250 2.76 -4.75 -16.78
CA ARG A 250 4.08 -4.30 -17.21
C ARG A 250 4.07 -3.71 -18.63
N GLY A 251 3.41 -4.39 -19.57
CA GLY A 251 3.31 -3.95 -20.96
C GLY A 251 2.57 -2.62 -21.08
N SER A 252 1.45 -2.46 -20.38
CA SER A 252 0.69 -1.21 -20.37
C SER A 252 1.48 -0.06 -19.74
N TYR A 253 2.17 -0.30 -18.64
CA TYR A 253 3.05 0.68 -18.02
C TYR A 253 4.18 1.10 -18.98
N ALA A 254 4.89 0.14 -19.56
CA ALA A 254 5.96 0.41 -20.53
C ALA A 254 5.46 1.17 -21.77
N PHE A 255 4.29 0.80 -22.29
CA PHE A 255 3.65 1.51 -23.40
C PHE A 255 3.33 2.96 -23.04
N CYS A 256 2.73 3.20 -21.87
CA CYS A 256 2.40 4.55 -21.41
C CYS A 256 3.65 5.42 -21.22
N ARG A 257 4.75 4.84 -20.69
CA ARG A 257 6.01 5.57 -20.49
C ARG A 257 6.76 5.83 -21.79
N LYS A 258 6.75 4.87 -22.72
CA LYS A 258 7.46 4.97 -24.00
C LYS A 258 6.71 5.85 -25.03
N TYR A 259 5.38 5.76 -25.05
CA TYR A 259 4.53 6.47 -26.04
C TYR A 259 3.45 7.31 -25.36
N PRO A 260 3.79 8.30 -24.51
CA PRO A 260 2.81 8.97 -23.63
C PRO A 260 1.72 9.72 -24.41
N ARG A 261 2.04 10.33 -25.57
CA ARG A 261 1.05 11.02 -26.41
C ARG A 261 0.01 10.06 -27.01
N LEU A 262 0.46 8.89 -27.48
CA LEU A 262 -0.44 7.86 -28.04
C LEU A 262 -1.27 7.22 -26.91
N ALA A 263 -0.64 6.87 -25.78
CA ALA A 263 -1.33 6.33 -24.62
C ALA A 263 -2.42 7.29 -24.11
N ARG A 264 -2.12 8.61 -24.04
CA ARG A 264 -3.14 9.63 -23.73
C ARG A 264 -4.32 9.58 -24.70
N LYS A 265 -4.06 9.55 -26.00
CA LYS A 265 -5.14 9.47 -27.02
C LYS A 265 -6.00 8.23 -26.84
N VAL A 266 -5.38 7.07 -26.62
CA VAL A 266 -6.08 5.80 -26.38
C VAL A 266 -6.94 5.88 -25.13
N LEU A 267 -6.35 6.28 -23.98
CA LEU A 267 -7.08 6.36 -22.71
C LEU A 267 -8.28 7.32 -22.78
N LEU A 268 -8.09 8.52 -23.34
CA LEU A 268 -9.18 9.49 -23.49
C LEU A 268 -10.23 9.01 -24.51
N GLY A 269 -9.83 8.32 -25.56
CA GLY A 269 -10.75 7.71 -26.53
C GLY A 269 -11.64 6.65 -25.88
N LEU A 270 -11.07 5.78 -25.03
CA LEU A 270 -11.82 4.78 -24.25
C LEU A 270 -12.80 5.42 -23.28
N VAL A 271 -12.38 6.49 -22.59
CA VAL A 271 -13.27 7.26 -21.71
C VAL A 271 -14.40 7.88 -22.52
N ARG A 272 -14.12 8.53 -23.65
CA ARG A 272 -15.12 9.15 -24.53
C ARG A 272 -16.17 8.17 -25.01
N ALA A 273 -15.74 6.99 -25.44
CA ALA A 273 -16.64 5.92 -25.88
C ALA A 273 -17.61 5.48 -24.78
N GLN A 274 -17.14 5.45 -23.53
CA GLN A 274 -17.95 5.02 -22.38
C GLN A 274 -18.78 6.14 -21.77
N ALA A 275 -18.22 7.34 -21.62
CA ALA A 275 -18.89 8.50 -21.05
C ALA A 275 -20.02 9.02 -21.96
N GLY A 276 -19.89 8.83 -23.28
CA GLY A 276 -20.86 9.33 -24.25
C GLY A 276 -20.69 10.83 -24.51
N ARG A 277 -21.62 11.42 -25.29
CA ARG A 277 -21.53 12.82 -25.71
C ARG A 277 -21.95 13.81 -24.63
N SER A 278 -22.75 13.40 -23.67
CA SER A 278 -23.28 14.26 -22.60
C SER A 278 -22.23 14.63 -21.53
N VAL A 279 -21.14 13.88 -21.43
CA VAL A 279 -20.10 14.14 -20.44
C VAL A 279 -18.98 14.98 -21.04
N ASP A 280 -18.68 16.11 -20.39
CA ASP A 280 -17.59 17.00 -20.81
C ASP A 280 -16.23 16.35 -20.56
N MET A 281 -15.45 16.17 -21.62
CA MET A 281 -14.13 15.52 -21.55
C MET A 281 -13.08 16.32 -20.79
N ARG A 282 -13.28 17.61 -20.53
CA ARG A 282 -12.38 18.39 -19.67
C ARG A 282 -12.27 17.79 -18.26
N HIS A 283 -13.32 17.10 -17.77
CA HIS A 283 -13.34 16.42 -16.49
C HIS A 283 -12.48 15.15 -16.44
N PHE A 284 -12.00 14.65 -17.58
CA PHE A 284 -11.20 13.43 -17.73
C PHE A 284 -9.87 13.66 -18.46
N SER A 285 -9.49 14.90 -18.69
CA SER A 285 -8.31 15.29 -19.48
C SER A 285 -7.22 15.87 -18.59
N PRO A 286 -6.39 15.05 -17.91
CA PRO A 286 -5.29 15.53 -17.09
C PRO A 286 -4.23 16.25 -17.92
N ASP A 287 -3.52 17.21 -17.30
CA ASP A 287 -2.42 17.94 -17.94
C ASP A 287 -1.08 17.20 -17.89
N TYR A 288 -0.99 16.13 -17.09
CA TYR A 288 0.18 15.29 -16.92
C TYR A 288 0.14 14.05 -17.84
N LYS A 289 1.29 13.37 -17.99
CA LYS A 289 1.40 12.16 -18.83
C LYS A 289 0.81 10.94 -18.10
N PRO A 290 0.28 9.94 -18.87
CA PRO A 290 -0.11 8.67 -18.26
C PRO A 290 1.00 8.06 -17.42
N TRP A 291 0.67 7.65 -16.18
CA TRP A 291 1.59 7.13 -15.18
C TRP A 291 2.57 8.15 -14.54
N ASP A 292 2.42 9.46 -14.75
CA ASP A 292 2.99 10.43 -13.84
C ASP A 292 2.23 10.46 -12.51
N GLN A 293 0.95 10.10 -12.57
CA GLN A 293 0.14 9.71 -11.41
C GLN A 293 -0.56 8.39 -11.70
N ARG A 294 -0.98 7.70 -10.65
CA ARG A 294 -1.61 6.39 -10.76
C ARG A 294 -2.91 6.48 -11.57
N LEU A 295 -3.14 5.53 -12.47
CA LEU A 295 -4.40 5.41 -13.19
C LEU A 295 -5.49 4.92 -12.23
N CYS A 296 -6.66 5.54 -12.24
CA CYS A 296 -7.83 5.05 -11.50
C CYS A 296 -8.55 3.97 -12.30
N VAL A 297 -8.95 2.89 -11.64
CA VAL A 297 -9.59 1.75 -12.30
C VAL A 297 -11.06 1.67 -11.90
N VAL A 298 -11.93 1.47 -12.91
CA VAL A 298 -13.38 1.29 -12.73
C VAL A 298 -13.84 -0.04 -13.33
N PRO A 299 -14.53 -0.92 -12.55
CA PRO A 299 -15.05 -2.17 -13.07
C PRO A 299 -16.31 -1.93 -13.89
N GLY A 300 -16.36 -2.52 -15.09
CA GLY A 300 -17.53 -2.45 -15.96
C GLY A 300 -18.02 -1.05 -16.31
N GLY A 301 -17.19 -0.02 -16.08
CA GLY A 301 -17.54 1.39 -16.33
C GLY A 301 -18.62 1.96 -15.41
N ASP A 302 -18.70 1.48 -14.16
CA ASP A 302 -19.70 1.88 -13.18
C ASP A 302 -19.80 3.40 -12.98
N LEU A 303 -18.66 4.10 -12.89
CA LEU A 303 -18.60 5.56 -12.84
C LEU A 303 -19.35 6.22 -14.04
N PHE A 304 -19.10 5.75 -15.25
CA PHE A 304 -19.72 6.32 -16.44
C PHE A 304 -21.22 6.01 -16.52
N LYS A 305 -21.65 4.89 -15.94
CA LYS A 305 -23.09 4.54 -15.85
C LYS A 305 -23.86 5.56 -15.03
N VAL A 306 -23.37 5.91 -13.83
CA VAL A 306 -24.05 6.87 -12.93
C VAL A 306 -24.00 8.30 -13.48
N LEU A 307 -22.90 8.69 -14.15
CA LEU A 307 -22.82 9.99 -14.85
C LEU A 307 -23.84 10.10 -15.99
N LYS A 308 -24.00 9.04 -16.79
CA LYS A 308 -25.01 9.02 -17.89
C LYS A 308 -26.44 9.07 -17.40
N ARG A 309 -26.73 8.47 -16.23
CA ARG A 309 -28.07 8.50 -15.63
C ARG A 309 -28.38 9.82 -14.94
N GLY A 310 -27.40 10.74 -14.82
CA GLY A 310 -27.55 12.00 -14.13
C GLY A 310 -27.60 11.88 -12.60
N GLU A 311 -27.29 10.70 -12.05
CA GLU A 311 -27.25 10.45 -10.61
C GLU A 311 -26.00 11.05 -9.96
N ALA A 312 -24.96 11.29 -10.77
CA ALA A 312 -23.74 11.95 -10.36
C ALA A 312 -23.26 12.98 -11.38
N SER A 313 -22.47 13.94 -10.92
CA SER A 313 -21.84 14.98 -11.77
C SER A 313 -20.39 15.22 -11.34
N ILE A 314 -19.64 15.96 -12.18
CA ILE A 314 -18.26 16.35 -11.90
C ILE A 314 -18.14 17.87 -12.03
N ALA A 315 -17.57 18.51 -11.04
CA ALA A 315 -17.16 19.92 -11.06
C ALA A 315 -15.63 20.00 -11.00
N THR A 316 -15.01 20.58 -12.04
CA THR A 316 -13.55 20.78 -12.09
C THR A 316 -13.21 22.23 -11.87
N GLY A 317 -12.49 22.53 -10.80
CA GLY A 317 -12.04 23.87 -10.42
C GLY A 317 -11.43 23.91 -9.02
N GLN A 318 -10.79 25.02 -8.72
CA GLN A 318 -10.27 25.27 -7.38
C GLN A 318 -11.41 25.69 -6.47
N ILE A 319 -11.44 25.11 -5.25
CA ILE A 319 -12.35 25.55 -4.19
C ILE A 319 -11.91 26.95 -3.74
N ASP A 320 -12.85 27.89 -3.72
CA ASP A 320 -12.70 29.21 -3.15
C ASP A 320 -12.98 29.15 -1.65
N THR A 321 -14.20 28.72 -1.28
CA THR A 321 -14.63 28.62 0.13
C THR A 321 -15.76 27.63 0.29
N PHE A 322 -15.94 27.13 1.50
CA PHE A 322 -17.18 26.46 1.88
C PHE A 322 -18.21 27.53 2.25
N THR A 323 -19.47 27.26 1.92
CA THR A 323 -20.62 28.08 2.27
C THR A 323 -21.48 27.36 3.32
N ALA A 324 -22.50 28.00 3.83
CA ALA A 324 -23.39 27.38 4.80
C ALA A 324 -24.05 26.08 4.29
N ASP A 325 -24.23 25.95 2.97
CA ASP A 325 -24.97 24.87 2.32
C ASP A 325 -24.22 24.19 1.16
N GLY A 326 -22.87 24.30 1.14
CA GLY A 326 -22.07 23.64 0.14
C GLY A 326 -20.68 24.22 -0.09
N ILE A 327 -20.24 24.21 -1.36
CA ILE A 327 -18.90 24.60 -1.80
C ILE A 327 -19.03 25.62 -2.93
N ARG A 328 -18.28 26.73 -2.85
CA ARG A 328 -18.09 27.67 -3.96
C ARG A 328 -16.71 27.48 -4.58
N LEU A 329 -16.66 27.34 -5.89
CA LEU A 329 -15.42 27.32 -6.66
C LEU A 329 -14.97 28.76 -7.00
N LYS A 330 -13.67 28.94 -7.31
CA LYS A 330 -13.14 30.23 -7.76
C LYS A 330 -13.77 30.75 -9.06
N SER A 331 -14.40 29.88 -9.86
CA SER A 331 -15.21 30.25 -11.00
C SER A 331 -16.53 30.91 -10.67
N GLY A 332 -16.93 30.97 -9.41
CA GLY A 332 -18.26 31.39 -8.96
C GLY A 332 -19.30 30.27 -8.95
N GLN A 333 -19.00 29.07 -9.47
CA GLN A 333 -19.92 27.94 -9.44
C GLN A 333 -20.16 27.49 -7.98
N GLU A 334 -21.44 27.39 -7.62
CA GLU A 334 -21.85 26.84 -6.32
C GLU A 334 -22.31 25.38 -6.45
N ILE A 335 -21.89 24.56 -5.49
CA ILE A 335 -22.20 23.15 -5.38
C ILE A 335 -22.90 22.96 -4.04
N LYS A 336 -24.21 22.74 -4.08
CA LYS A 336 -25.00 22.48 -2.89
C LYS A 336 -24.73 21.08 -2.36
N ALA A 337 -24.51 20.96 -1.07
CA ALA A 337 -24.23 19.69 -0.40
C ALA A 337 -24.77 19.67 1.03
N ASP A 338 -25.32 18.55 1.42
CA ASP A 338 -25.73 18.26 2.81
C ASP A 338 -24.60 17.50 3.52
N ILE A 339 -23.78 16.76 2.73
CA ILE A 339 -22.58 16.04 3.18
C ILE A 339 -21.42 16.40 2.28
N ILE A 340 -20.28 16.76 2.86
CA ILE A 340 -19.01 16.95 2.14
C ILE A 340 -18.04 15.85 2.58
N VAL A 341 -17.53 15.08 1.61
CA VAL A 341 -16.55 14.02 1.82
C VAL A 341 -15.19 14.51 1.33
N THR A 342 -14.21 14.62 2.22
CA THR A 342 -12.86 15.07 1.90
C THR A 342 -11.96 13.89 1.48
N ALA A 343 -12.12 13.40 0.24
CA ALA A 343 -11.30 12.34 -0.34
C ALA A 343 -9.94 12.90 -0.86
N THR A 344 -9.25 13.66 -0.01
CA THR A 344 -8.09 14.48 -0.35
C THR A 344 -6.75 13.76 -0.23
N GLY A 345 -6.78 12.48 0.08
CA GLY A 345 -5.60 11.62 0.17
C GLY A 345 -5.25 11.22 1.60
N LEU A 346 -4.07 10.63 1.75
CA LEU A 346 -3.62 10.00 2.99
C LEU A 346 -2.32 10.63 3.47
N THR A 347 -2.08 10.55 4.76
CA THR A 347 -0.79 10.87 5.39
C THR A 347 0.12 9.65 5.30
N VAL A 348 1.38 9.86 4.94
CA VAL A 348 2.37 8.78 4.89
C VAL A 348 3.12 8.73 6.22
N ARG A 349 3.22 7.52 6.79
CA ARG A 349 3.91 7.24 8.04
C ARG A 349 4.51 5.84 8.00
N LEU A 350 5.82 5.77 7.94
CA LEU A 350 6.51 4.47 7.95
C LEU A 350 6.52 3.84 9.34
N MET A 351 6.68 2.53 9.37
CA MET A 351 6.80 1.70 10.58
C MET A 351 5.64 1.91 11.58
N GLY A 352 4.47 2.39 11.11
CA GLY A 352 3.36 2.76 12.01
C GLY A 352 3.70 3.89 12.99
N GLY A 353 4.82 4.59 12.78
CA GLY A 353 5.36 5.61 13.67
C GLY A 353 6.25 5.09 14.79
N MET A 354 6.61 3.82 14.79
CA MET A 354 7.60 3.22 15.69
C MET A 354 8.97 3.86 15.45
N THR A 355 9.67 4.22 16.52
CA THR A 355 11.06 4.71 16.46
C THR A 355 12.04 3.54 16.36
N LEU A 356 13.13 3.74 15.62
CA LEU A 356 14.19 2.75 15.47
C LEU A 356 15.50 3.27 16.07
N SER A 357 16.25 2.41 16.74
CA SER A 357 17.63 2.63 17.18
C SER A 357 18.49 1.38 16.99
N VAL A 358 19.79 1.57 16.95
CA VAL A 358 20.81 0.52 16.94
C VAL A 358 21.83 0.89 18.00
N ASP A 359 22.03 0.03 19.00
CA ASP A 359 22.85 0.29 20.20
C ASP A 359 22.50 1.62 20.88
N GLY A 360 21.21 1.92 21.00
CA GLY A 360 20.69 3.17 21.54
C GLY A 360 20.83 4.41 20.64
N GLN A 361 21.45 4.28 19.47
CA GLN A 361 21.59 5.42 18.54
C GLN A 361 20.38 5.47 17.58
N PRO A 362 19.66 6.60 17.52
CA PRO A 362 18.49 6.74 16.66
C PRO A 362 18.80 6.50 15.18
N VAL A 363 17.90 5.81 14.49
CA VAL A 363 17.97 5.59 13.03
C VAL A 363 16.91 6.43 12.34
N ASP A 364 17.34 7.40 11.53
CA ASP A 364 16.43 8.11 10.64
C ASP A 364 16.29 7.34 9.31
N VAL A 365 15.11 6.78 9.08
CA VAL A 365 14.83 5.93 7.93
C VAL A 365 14.97 6.68 6.61
N LYS A 366 14.66 7.99 6.58
CA LYS A 366 14.73 8.81 5.35
C LYS A 366 16.17 8.99 4.82
N ASP A 367 17.17 8.85 5.69
CA ASP A 367 18.59 9.03 5.34
C ASP A 367 19.27 7.72 4.95
N ARG A 368 18.52 6.61 4.97
CA ARG A 368 19.02 5.26 4.64
C ARG A 368 18.61 4.81 3.26
N VAL A 369 19.43 3.96 2.66
CA VAL A 369 19.17 3.36 1.34
C VAL A 369 18.58 1.96 1.51
N LEU A 370 17.64 1.58 0.65
CA LEU A 370 17.08 0.22 0.66
C LEU A 370 17.94 -0.75 -0.16
N TYR A 371 18.42 -1.78 0.50
CA TYR A 371 19.05 -2.93 -0.13
C TYR A 371 17.96 -3.91 -0.65
N LYS A 372 18.04 -4.25 -1.94
CA LYS A 372 17.06 -5.10 -2.65
C LYS A 372 15.61 -4.65 -2.44
N ALA A 373 15.40 -3.37 -2.07
CA ALA A 373 14.11 -2.80 -1.70
C ALA A 373 13.40 -3.55 -0.54
N VAL A 374 14.16 -4.19 0.35
CA VAL A 374 13.65 -4.99 1.49
C VAL A 374 14.39 -4.67 2.79
N LEU A 375 15.71 -4.53 2.78
CA LEU A 375 16.48 -4.24 4.00
C LEU A 375 16.90 -2.78 4.02
N LEU A 376 17.05 -2.23 5.22
CA LEU A 376 17.47 -0.84 5.43
C LEU A 376 18.98 -0.80 5.73
N GLU A 377 19.72 -0.05 4.96
CA GLU A 377 21.18 0.12 5.11
C GLU A 377 21.56 0.49 6.54
N GLY A 378 22.56 -0.20 7.09
CA GLY A 378 23.06 0.00 8.45
C GLY A 378 22.11 -0.45 9.56
N VAL A 379 20.99 -1.10 9.23
CA VAL A 379 20.02 -1.63 10.21
C VAL A 379 20.07 -3.14 10.20
N PRO A 380 20.57 -3.77 11.26
CA PRO A 380 20.73 -5.21 11.31
C PRO A 380 19.40 -5.96 11.44
N ASN A 381 19.31 -7.18 10.90
CA ASN A 381 18.24 -8.14 11.13
C ASN A 381 16.81 -7.55 10.95
N MET A 382 16.62 -6.68 9.97
CA MET A 382 15.33 -6.06 9.74
C MET A 382 14.94 -6.07 8.27
N SER A 383 13.69 -6.46 7.99
CA SER A 383 13.04 -6.29 6.68
C SER A 383 11.94 -5.24 6.76
N LEU A 384 11.87 -4.38 5.74
CA LEU A 384 10.81 -3.41 5.53
C LEU A 384 10.01 -3.80 4.29
N VAL A 385 8.74 -4.13 4.43
CA VAL A 385 7.91 -4.58 3.32
C VAL A 385 7.19 -3.40 2.68
N ILE A 386 7.67 -2.98 1.52
CA ILE A 386 7.07 -1.92 0.68
C ILE A 386 6.65 -2.54 -0.66
N GLY A 387 5.42 -2.28 -1.10
CA GLY A 387 4.90 -2.77 -2.37
C GLY A 387 5.32 -1.95 -3.58
N TYR A 388 4.80 -2.31 -4.75
CA TYR A 388 5.01 -1.55 -5.99
C TYR A 388 4.16 -0.29 -6.05
N THR A 389 4.71 0.75 -6.66
CA THR A 389 3.96 1.97 -7.02
C THR A 389 3.21 1.83 -8.34
N ASN A 390 3.65 0.93 -9.24
CA ASN A 390 3.15 0.75 -10.61
C ASN A 390 2.52 -0.63 -10.88
N ALA A 391 2.36 -1.45 -9.85
CA ALA A 391 1.76 -2.79 -9.94
C ALA A 391 1.07 -3.16 -8.62
N SER A 392 0.48 -4.35 -8.56
CA SER A 392 -0.15 -4.87 -7.34
C SER A 392 0.83 -4.97 -6.18
N TRP A 393 0.41 -4.49 -5.01
CA TRP A 393 1.21 -4.45 -3.78
C TRP A 393 1.77 -5.82 -3.40
N THR A 394 0.92 -6.84 -3.42
CA THR A 394 1.24 -8.19 -2.96
C THR A 394 2.33 -8.88 -3.78
N LEU A 395 2.49 -8.49 -5.06
CA LEU A 395 3.59 -9.03 -5.89
C LEU A 395 4.96 -8.76 -5.26
N LYS A 396 5.18 -7.55 -4.72
CA LYS A 396 6.44 -7.22 -4.04
C LYS A 396 6.47 -7.75 -2.62
N ALA A 397 5.36 -7.66 -1.89
CA ALA A 397 5.27 -8.17 -0.52
C ALA A 397 5.57 -9.67 -0.45
N ASP A 398 5.09 -10.45 -1.43
CA ASP A 398 5.34 -11.89 -1.54
C ASP A 398 6.84 -12.18 -1.80
N LEU A 399 7.49 -11.40 -2.66
CA LEU A 399 8.92 -11.51 -2.92
C LEU A 399 9.75 -11.10 -1.68
N ALA A 400 9.38 -10.03 -1.01
CA ALA A 400 10.06 -9.56 0.20
C ALA A 400 9.94 -10.58 1.34
N GLY A 401 8.74 -11.14 1.56
CA GLY A 401 8.52 -12.20 2.55
C GLY A 401 9.34 -13.46 2.24
N ALA A 402 9.39 -13.88 0.98
CA ALA A 402 10.20 -15.01 0.56
C ALA A 402 11.71 -14.76 0.75
N TYR A 403 12.19 -13.53 0.44
CA TYR A 403 13.58 -13.15 0.68
C TYR A 403 13.91 -13.14 2.17
N THR A 404 13.04 -12.56 3.00
CA THR A 404 13.20 -12.56 4.48
C THR A 404 13.29 -13.98 5.03
N ALA A 405 12.42 -14.89 4.59
CA ALA A 405 12.44 -16.28 5.02
C ALA A 405 13.76 -17.00 4.62
N ARG A 406 14.25 -16.75 3.40
CA ARG A 406 15.55 -17.27 2.93
C ARG A 406 16.72 -16.71 3.73
N LEU A 407 16.69 -15.40 4.04
CA LEU A 407 17.75 -14.76 4.83
C LEU A 407 17.81 -15.33 6.26
N VAL A 408 16.68 -15.44 6.94
CA VAL A 408 16.58 -16.05 8.28
C VAL A 408 17.08 -17.51 8.24
N ALA A 409 16.71 -18.29 7.22
CA ALA A 409 17.19 -19.66 7.06
C ALA A 409 18.71 -19.74 6.80
N HIS A 410 19.24 -18.80 6.02
CA HIS A 410 20.67 -18.68 5.76
C HIS A 410 21.45 -18.37 7.05
N MET A 411 21.02 -17.37 7.79
CA MET A 411 21.63 -16.97 9.07
C MET A 411 21.68 -18.17 10.05
N ARG A 412 20.56 -18.86 10.23
CA ARG A 412 20.50 -20.05 11.11
C ARG A 412 21.41 -21.17 10.67
N ARG A 413 21.43 -21.47 9.37
CA ARG A 413 22.27 -22.57 8.83
C ARG A 413 23.76 -22.32 9.02
N HIS A 414 24.19 -21.06 8.94
CA HIS A 414 25.60 -20.69 9.03
C HIS A 414 26.01 -20.17 10.42
N GLY A 415 25.09 -20.15 11.39
CA GLY A 415 25.38 -19.66 12.75
C GLY A 415 25.63 -18.15 12.80
N HIS A 416 25.07 -17.39 11.85
CA HIS A 416 25.13 -15.93 11.87
C HIS A 416 24.03 -15.37 12.78
N ALA A 417 24.41 -14.52 13.72
CA ALA A 417 23.47 -13.81 14.58
C ALA A 417 23.03 -12.47 13.98
N ILE A 418 23.86 -11.85 13.16
CA ILE A 418 23.65 -10.51 12.62
C ILE A 418 23.83 -10.53 11.11
N ALA A 419 22.93 -9.85 10.41
CA ALA A 419 22.99 -9.57 8.98
C ALA A 419 22.71 -8.09 8.72
N THR A 420 23.69 -7.33 8.27
CA THR A 420 23.60 -5.88 8.07
C THR A 420 23.92 -5.51 6.63
N PRO A 421 23.02 -4.86 5.90
CA PRO A 421 23.34 -4.31 4.58
C PRO A 421 24.21 -3.05 4.71
N VAL A 422 25.29 -2.97 3.93
CA VAL A 422 26.28 -1.89 3.99
C VAL A 422 26.44 -1.27 2.61
N ALA A 423 26.02 0.00 2.47
CA ALA A 423 26.17 0.80 1.26
C ALA A 423 27.45 1.65 1.29
N SER A 424 28.07 1.85 0.13
CA SER A 424 29.09 2.87 -0.06
C SER A 424 28.44 4.21 -0.46
N ASP A 425 29.18 5.31 -0.39
CA ASP A 425 28.67 6.62 -0.80
C ASP A 425 28.29 6.66 -2.28
N SER A 426 28.99 5.91 -3.14
CA SER A 426 28.68 5.80 -4.57
C SER A 426 27.38 5.04 -4.87
N ASP A 427 26.84 4.31 -3.89
CA ASP A 427 25.56 3.58 -4.02
C ASP A 427 24.36 4.48 -3.74
N ARG A 428 24.54 5.61 -3.11
CA ARG A 428 23.46 6.51 -2.67
C ARG A 428 22.92 7.37 -3.81
N SER A 429 21.63 7.71 -3.75
CA SER A 429 21.01 8.73 -4.59
C SER A 429 20.14 9.67 -3.75
N GLU A 430 19.84 10.86 -4.28
CA GLU A 430 18.94 11.80 -3.66
C GLU A 430 17.45 11.42 -3.73
N PHE A 431 17.10 10.46 -4.62
CA PHE A 431 15.72 10.04 -4.82
C PHE A 431 15.24 9.11 -3.72
N SER A 432 14.05 9.41 -3.18
CA SER A 432 13.36 8.45 -2.33
C SER A 432 12.84 7.26 -3.15
N VAL A 433 12.49 6.17 -2.47
CA VAL A 433 11.88 4.97 -3.10
C VAL A 433 10.56 5.25 -3.81
N MET A 434 9.91 6.37 -3.52
CA MET A 434 8.64 6.78 -4.12
C MET A 434 8.82 7.88 -5.19
N GLY A 435 9.83 8.72 -5.07
CA GLY A 435 9.91 10.02 -5.77
C GLY A 435 10.24 9.97 -7.25
N GLU A 436 10.88 8.91 -7.75
CA GLU A 436 11.19 8.79 -9.19
C GLU A 436 10.00 8.27 -10.02
N ALA A 437 9.05 7.61 -9.38
CA ALA A 437 7.99 6.87 -10.06
C ALA A 437 6.71 7.69 -10.28
N LEU A 438 6.32 8.55 -9.35
CA LEU A 438 5.03 9.25 -9.35
C LEU A 438 5.16 10.70 -8.85
N THR A 439 4.35 11.61 -9.43
CA THR A 439 4.35 13.06 -9.10
C THR A 439 3.12 13.52 -8.30
N SER A 440 2.30 12.59 -7.79
CA SER A 440 1.11 12.94 -7.02
C SER A 440 1.47 13.63 -5.70
N GLY A 441 0.59 14.52 -5.19
CA GLY A 441 0.88 15.34 -4.01
C GLY A 441 1.20 14.55 -2.73
N TYR A 442 0.60 13.35 -2.55
CA TYR A 442 0.92 12.51 -1.40
C TYR A 442 2.32 11.88 -1.52
N ILE A 443 2.78 11.59 -2.75
CA ILE A 443 4.14 11.10 -3.02
C ILE A 443 5.18 12.19 -2.75
N ALA A 444 4.90 13.43 -3.15
CA ALA A 444 5.80 14.54 -2.85
C ALA A 444 6.03 14.68 -1.33
N ARG A 445 4.95 14.58 -0.54
CA ARG A 445 5.06 14.55 0.94
C ARG A 445 5.75 13.30 1.48
N ALA A 446 5.57 12.15 0.80
CA ALA A 446 6.20 10.90 1.20
C ALA A 446 7.74 10.95 1.07
N ASN A 447 8.27 11.75 0.13
CA ASN A 447 9.72 11.89 -0.05
C ASN A 447 10.46 12.40 1.19
N GLU A 448 9.76 13.08 2.09
CA GLU A 448 10.33 13.59 3.34
C GLU A 448 10.49 12.54 4.44
N VAL A 449 9.80 11.40 4.31
CA VAL A 449 9.76 10.35 5.35
C VAL A 449 10.19 8.97 4.84
N MET A 450 10.28 8.79 3.52
CA MET A 450 10.63 7.52 2.90
C MET A 450 12.13 7.34 2.77
N PRO A 451 12.65 6.10 2.87
CA PRO A 451 14.05 5.81 2.62
C PRO A 451 14.45 6.13 1.17
N ARG A 452 15.72 6.23 0.94
CA ARG A 452 16.32 6.48 -0.38
C ARG A 452 16.45 5.19 -1.18
N GLN A 453 16.52 5.33 -2.48
CA GLN A 453 17.03 4.26 -3.36
C GLN A 453 18.46 4.56 -3.77
N GLY A 454 19.15 3.54 -4.26
CA GLY A 454 20.50 3.70 -4.78
C GLY A 454 20.55 3.90 -6.29
N THR A 455 21.77 4.01 -6.80
CA THR A 455 22.05 4.26 -8.23
C THR A 455 22.13 2.97 -9.05
N ARG A 456 22.50 1.84 -8.43
CA ARG A 456 22.74 0.52 -9.07
C ARG A 456 22.24 -0.64 -8.19
N ASP A 457 22.17 -1.83 -8.75
CA ASP A 457 21.91 -3.05 -7.99
C ASP A 457 23.05 -3.29 -6.96
N PRO A 458 22.73 -3.76 -5.76
CA PRO A 458 21.42 -4.20 -5.26
C PRO A 458 20.56 -3.08 -4.62
N TRP A 459 20.95 -1.83 -4.73
CA TRP A 459 20.36 -0.67 -4.05
C TRP A 459 19.28 0.03 -4.87
N ARG A 460 19.27 -0.14 -6.20
CA ARG A 460 18.29 0.53 -7.07
C ARG A 460 16.92 -0.16 -7.03
N LEU A 461 15.86 0.65 -6.94
CA LEU A 461 14.50 0.19 -7.01
C LEU A 461 13.99 0.23 -8.47
N TRP A 462 13.81 -0.93 -9.08
CA TRP A 462 13.42 -1.01 -10.50
C TRP A 462 11.91 -0.97 -10.73
N ASN A 463 11.09 -1.20 -9.71
CA ASN A 463 9.63 -1.36 -9.85
C ASN A 463 9.27 -2.35 -10.99
N ASN A 464 9.99 -3.47 -11.07
CA ASN A 464 9.88 -4.47 -12.12
C ASN A 464 9.86 -5.88 -11.54
N TYR A 465 8.69 -6.52 -11.56
CA TYR A 465 8.47 -7.83 -10.94
C TYR A 465 9.49 -8.90 -11.38
N TYR A 466 9.88 -8.96 -12.66
CA TYR A 466 10.79 -10.00 -13.13
C TYR A 466 12.23 -9.77 -12.65
N ARG A 467 12.69 -8.51 -12.62
CA ARG A 467 14.01 -8.17 -12.04
C ARG A 467 14.02 -8.39 -10.53
N ASP A 468 12.98 -7.95 -9.86
CA ASP A 468 12.85 -8.13 -8.41
C ASP A 468 12.74 -9.61 -8.04
N ARG A 469 12.05 -10.41 -8.86
CA ARG A 469 12.01 -11.86 -8.67
C ARG A 469 13.39 -12.48 -8.79
N ALA A 470 14.15 -12.15 -9.86
CA ALA A 470 15.51 -12.64 -10.04
C ALA A 470 16.39 -12.24 -8.83
N LEU A 471 16.29 -10.98 -8.38
CA LEU A 471 17.11 -10.46 -7.28
C LEU A 471 16.75 -11.04 -5.91
N LEU A 472 15.43 -11.19 -5.62
CA LEU A 472 14.96 -11.58 -4.29
C LEU A 472 14.75 -13.08 -4.12
N ARG A 473 14.44 -13.80 -5.20
CA ARG A 473 14.12 -15.22 -5.15
C ARG A 473 15.23 -16.11 -5.69
N ASP A 474 15.83 -15.70 -6.80
CA ASP A 474 16.72 -16.59 -7.56
C ASP A 474 18.21 -16.32 -7.26
N ALA A 475 18.59 -15.07 -6.92
CA ALA A 475 19.96 -14.71 -6.58
C ALA A 475 20.42 -15.30 -5.22
N PRO A 476 21.74 -15.49 -5.00
CA PRO A 476 22.29 -15.85 -3.69
C PRO A 476 21.88 -14.87 -2.59
N ILE A 477 21.89 -15.36 -1.34
CA ILE A 477 21.64 -14.50 -0.16
C ILE A 477 22.87 -13.68 0.16
N ASP A 478 24.03 -14.32 0.21
CA ASP A 478 25.32 -13.71 0.47
C ASP A 478 25.82 -12.97 -0.77
N ASP A 479 26.05 -11.69 -0.63
CA ASP A 479 26.74 -10.84 -1.56
C ASP A 479 27.60 -9.82 -0.79
N SER A 480 28.46 -9.09 -1.49
CA SER A 480 29.40 -8.14 -0.86
C SER A 480 28.75 -6.96 -0.15
N ALA A 481 27.46 -6.72 -0.37
CA ALA A 481 26.72 -5.64 0.26
C ALA A 481 25.97 -6.08 1.53
N LEU A 482 26.01 -7.38 1.87
CA LEU A 482 25.37 -7.92 3.08
C LEU A 482 26.42 -8.55 4.00
N ARG A 483 26.71 -7.90 5.13
CA ARG A 483 27.67 -8.38 6.13
C ARG A 483 26.99 -9.31 7.11
N PHE A 484 27.66 -10.44 7.41
CA PHE A 484 27.21 -11.40 8.41
C PHE A 484 28.21 -11.47 9.59
N GLU A 485 27.68 -11.52 10.82
CA GLU A 485 28.48 -11.51 12.04
C GLU A 485 27.89 -12.48 13.10
N LYS A 486 28.72 -12.85 14.09
CA LYS A 486 28.28 -13.53 15.30
C LYS A 486 27.93 -12.48 16.37
N ALA A 487 27.01 -12.79 17.28
CA ALA A 487 26.74 -11.93 18.43
C ALA A 487 27.98 -11.80 19.34
N GLY A 488 28.14 -10.64 20.00
CA GLY A 488 29.23 -10.43 20.96
C GLY A 488 30.53 -9.88 20.37
N VAL A 489 30.61 -9.61 19.08
CA VAL A 489 31.74 -8.88 18.48
C VAL A 489 31.42 -7.40 18.52
N ALA A 490 31.99 -6.66 19.48
CA ALA A 490 31.91 -5.20 19.48
C ALA A 490 32.56 -4.67 18.18
N GLN A 491 31.84 -3.92 17.39
CA GLN A 491 32.42 -3.23 16.24
C GLN A 491 33.25 -2.05 16.71
N ASP A 492 34.53 -2.01 16.31
CA ASP A 492 35.24 -0.73 16.24
C ASP A 492 34.46 0.19 15.31
N ALA A 493 34.06 1.33 15.81
CA ALA A 493 33.33 2.34 15.03
C ALA A 493 34.12 2.63 13.75
N PRO A 494 33.50 2.69 12.56
CA PRO A 494 34.20 3.06 11.35
C PRO A 494 34.85 4.43 11.57
N THR A 495 36.17 4.47 11.59
CA THR A 495 36.96 5.71 11.63
C THR A 495 36.51 6.53 10.41
N ARG A 496 35.83 7.65 10.65
CA ARG A 496 35.60 8.65 9.62
C ARG A 496 36.98 9.10 9.16
N ALA A 497 37.39 8.69 7.99
CA ALA A 497 38.50 9.31 7.32
C ALA A 497 38.17 10.79 7.11
N ALA A 498 39.04 11.66 7.62
CA ALA A 498 38.98 13.09 7.57
C ALA A 498 39.03 13.63 6.11
#